data_9bc906df31c948e6c6fdda4344e0fd5f
#
_entry.id   9bc906df31c948e6c6fdda4344e0fd5f
#
_cell.length_a   1.000
_cell.length_b   1.000
_cell.length_c   1.000
_cell.angle_alpha   90.00
_cell.angle_beta   90.00
_cell.angle_gamma   90.00
#
_symmetry.space_group_name_H-M   'P 1'
#
loop_
_entity.id
_entity.type
_entity.pdbx_description
1 polymer ?
#
loop_
_entity_poly.entity_id
_entity_poly.type
_entity_poly.pdbx_seq_one_letter_code
_entity_poly.pdbx_strand_id
1 'polypeptide(L)'
;ATDLAEFDAILAEFDKQGAIEENMMFIDRNTSLAMDDMLASMNSHGSGGTSYGVFSNDEDMALNLGFSGFRRGSYDFYKSDFRYLNDKATRGGINATAGSAAIRGVIVPAGTSSVYDQQLGKNLTRPFLHVRYRASQTDDRKMKTWVTGSVGAATSSLDAMQIHFLSERCLITQGANNFMLMK
;
A
#
# COMPACT_ATOMS: atom_id res chain seq x y z
N ALA A 1 13.32 -4.18 7.55
CA ALA A 1 13.52 -5.24 8.53
C ALA A 1 14.15 -6.42 7.82
N THR A 2 15.37 -6.73 8.17
CA THR A 2 16.13 -7.86 7.63
C THR A 2 16.29 -8.96 8.68
N ASP A 3 15.80 -8.72 9.88
CA ASP A 3 15.91 -9.63 11.01
C ASP A 3 14.52 -9.84 11.65
N LEU A 4 14.28 -11.08 12.08
CA LEU A 4 13.06 -11.48 12.75
C LEU A 4 12.84 -10.74 14.08
N ALA A 5 13.92 -10.46 14.81
CA ALA A 5 13.87 -9.71 16.06
C ALA A 5 13.40 -8.26 15.86
N GLU A 6 13.80 -7.64 14.77
CA GLU A 6 13.31 -6.32 14.37
C GLU A 6 11.82 -6.35 14.04
N PHE A 7 11.38 -7.42 13.39
CA PHE A 7 9.96 -7.61 13.08
C PHE A 7 9.12 -7.84 14.33
N ASP A 8 9.62 -8.61 15.29
CA ASP A 8 8.96 -8.82 16.58
C ASP A 8 8.82 -7.51 17.39
N ALA A 9 9.80 -6.62 17.30
CA ALA A 9 9.70 -5.29 17.89
C ALA A 9 8.58 -4.43 17.25
N ILE A 10 8.37 -4.59 15.94
CA ILE A 10 7.26 -3.95 15.23
C ILE A 10 5.92 -4.47 15.73
N LEU A 11 5.79 -5.78 15.92
CA LEU A 11 4.55 -6.37 16.45
C LEU A 11 4.25 -5.88 17.87
N ALA A 12 5.26 -5.75 18.72
CA ALA A 12 5.11 -5.19 20.05
C ALA A 12 4.62 -3.73 20.02
N GLU A 13 5.04 -2.95 19.02
CA GLU A 13 4.54 -1.60 18.84
C GLU A 13 3.09 -1.59 18.29
N PHE A 14 2.73 -2.50 17.41
CA PHE A 14 1.35 -2.66 16.95
C PHE A 14 0.40 -2.98 18.11
N ASP A 15 0.80 -3.85 19.03
CA ASP A 15 0.01 -4.17 20.22
C ASP A 15 -0.23 -2.92 21.09
N LYS A 16 0.78 -2.08 21.27
CA LYS A 16 0.64 -0.82 22.02
C LYS A 16 -0.32 0.16 21.36
N GLN A 17 -0.34 0.19 20.03
CA GLN A 17 -1.19 1.08 19.25
C GLN A 17 -2.61 0.55 19.02
N GLY A 18 -2.87 -0.70 19.42
CA GLY A 18 -4.16 -1.36 19.18
C GLY A 18 -4.42 -1.59 17.69
N ALA A 19 -3.41 -2.01 16.95
CA ALA A 19 -3.52 -2.30 15.54
C ALA A 19 -4.43 -3.50 15.27
N ILE A 20 -5.06 -3.54 14.10
CA ILE A 20 -5.88 -4.68 13.69
C ILE A 20 -4.99 -5.83 13.21
N GLU A 21 -5.55 -7.05 13.25
CA GLU A 21 -4.80 -8.27 12.93
C GLU A 21 -4.40 -8.37 11.45
N GLU A 22 -5.27 -7.92 10.54
CA GLU A 22 -5.04 -8.01 9.10
C GLU A 22 -4.37 -6.77 8.55
N ASN A 23 -3.23 -6.94 7.89
CA ASN A 23 -2.43 -5.85 7.34
C ASN A 23 -1.93 -6.16 5.93
N MET A 24 -1.92 -5.15 5.07
CA MET A 24 -1.32 -5.20 3.74
C MET A 24 0.03 -4.51 3.74
N MET A 25 1.04 -5.17 3.20
CA MET A 25 2.37 -4.60 2.99
C MET A 25 2.58 -4.24 1.53
N PHE A 26 2.76 -2.96 1.26
CA PHE A 26 3.17 -2.46 -0.04
C PHE A 26 4.66 -2.16 0.02
N ILE A 27 5.47 -3.01 -0.59
CA ILE A 27 6.93 -2.97 -0.47
C ILE A 27 7.63 -2.88 -1.82
N ASP A 28 8.87 -2.42 -1.82
CA ASP A 28 9.72 -2.44 -2.99
C ASP A 28 10.23 -3.86 -3.29
N ARG A 29 10.73 -4.07 -4.50
CA ARG A 29 11.22 -5.37 -4.96
C ARG A 29 12.37 -5.90 -4.09
N ASN A 30 13.30 -5.04 -3.70
CA ASN A 30 14.46 -5.45 -2.92
C ASN A 30 14.05 -5.90 -1.51
N THR A 31 13.15 -5.18 -0.88
CA THR A 31 12.60 -5.58 0.43
C THR A 31 11.77 -6.86 0.31
N SER A 32 11.01 -7.01 -0.78
CA SER A 32 10.26 -8.24 -1.04
C SER A 32 11.17 -9.46 -1.12
N LEU A 33 12.26 -9.39 -1.88
CA LEU A 33 13.23 -10.48 -2.00
C LEU A 33 13.97 -10.74 -0.68
N ALA A 34 14.36 -9.69 0.05
CA ALA A 34 15.00 -9.84 1.35
C ALA A 34 14.09 -10.55 2.38
N MET A 35 12.78 -10.32 2.31
CA MET A 35 11.82 -11.03 3.14
C MET A 35 11.65 -12.50 2.73
N ASP A 36 11.66 -12.79 1.43
CA ASP A 36 11.64 -14.15 0.92
C ASP A 36 12.87 -14.92 1.40
N ASP A 37 14.06 -14.33 1.32
CA ASP A 37 15.32 -14.91 1.80
C ASP A 37 15.31 -15.11 3.33
N MET A 38 14.76 -14.16 4.08
CA MET A 38 14.63 -14.28 5.54
C MET A 38 13.79 -15.49 5.94
N LEU A 39 12.64 -15.69 5.30
CA LEU A 39 11.76 -16.83 5.59
C LEU A 39 12.35 -18.14 5.08
N ALA A 40 13.00 -18.15 3.94
CA ALA A 40 13.69 -19.33 3.41
C ALA A 40 14.84 -19.78 4.34
N SER A 41 15.60 -18.86 4.90
CA SER A 41 16.68 -19.16 5.84
C SER A 41 16.18 -19.78 7.16
N MET A 42 14.99 -19.43 7.59
CA MET A 42 14.36 -20.02 8.77
C MET A 42 13.96 -21.48 8.56
N ASN A 43 13.58 -21.86 7.35
CA ASN A 43 13.24 -23.24 7.03
C ASN A 43 14.46 -24.16 6.90
N SER A 44 15.64 -23.63 6.67
CA SER A 44 16.86 -24.41 6.51
C SER A 44 17.44 -24.97 7.83
N HIS A 45 16.92 -24.52 8.97
CA HIS A 45 17.45 -24.89 10.30
C HIS A 45 16.71 -26.07 10.97
N GLY A 46 15.78 -26.74 10.30
CA GLY A 46 15.05 -27.86 10.88
C GLY A 46 14.77 -28.96 9.87
N SER A 47 15.31 -30.13 10.08
CA SER A 47 14.96 -31.36 9.33
C SER A 47 13.56 -31.90 9.68
N GLY A 48 12.59 -31.00 9.81
CA GLY A 48 11.19 -31.35 10.04
C GLY A 48 10.37 -30.15 9.58
N GLY A 49 9.91 -30.19 8.34
CA GLY A 49 9.18 -29.14 7.66
C GLY A 49 7.96 -28.63 8.41
N THR A 50 8.14 -27.72 9.33
CA THR A 50 7.08 -26.88 9.86
C THR A 50 7.03 -25.61 9.03
N SER A 51 6.10 -25.59 8.13
CA SER A 51 5.67 -24.40 7.41
C SER A 51 5.19 -23.35 8.42
N TYR A 52 5.98 -22.33 8.69
CA TYR A 52 5.59 -21.21 9.55
C TYR A 52 4.56 -20.34 8.85
N GLY A 53 3.27 -20.69 8.96
CA GLY A 53 2.15 -19.80 8.64
C GLY A 53 2.22 -19.04 7.31
N VAL A 54 2.90 -19.58 6.31
CA VAL A 54 3.04 -18.97 4.98
C VAL A 54 1.81 -19.35 4.15
N PHE A 55 1.12 -18.36 3.63
CA PHE A 55 -0.03 -18.56 2.77
C PHE A 55 0.41 -18.93 1.35
N SER A 56 -0.34 -19.81 0.69
CA SER A 56 -0.10 -20.25 -0.69
C SER A 56 1.24 -20.97 -0.89
N ASN A 57 1.57 -21.87 0.01
CA ASN A 57 2.73 -22.73 -0.12
C ASN A 57 2.27 -24.13 -0.48
N ASP A 58 2.44 -24.54 -1.72
CA ASP A 58 2.31 -25.93 -2.12
C ASP A 58 3.47 -26.76 -1.57
N GLU A 59 3.28 -28.06 -1.42
CA GLU A 59 4.16 -28.98 -0.72
C GLU A 59 5.62 -29.02 -1.18
N ASP A 60 5.96 -28.38 -2.31
CA ASP A 60 7.31 -28.28 -2.86
C ASP A 60 7.95 -26.92 -2.57
N MET A 61 8.31 -26.68 -1.33
CA MET A 61 8.98 -25.44 -0.91
C MET A 61 10.33 -25.17 -1.60
N ALA A 62 10.97 -26.17 -2.18
CA ALA A 62 12.23 -26.01 -2.88
C ALA A 62 12.11 -25.23 -4.20
N LEU A 63 10.91 -25.07 -4.74
CA LEU A 63 10.64 -24.36 -5.99
C LEU A 63 9.88 -23.05 -5.82
N ASN A 64 9.34 -22.77 -4.63
CA ASN A 64 8.54 -21.59 -4.38
C ASN A 64 9.42 -20.46 -3.79
N LEU A 65 10.05 -19.68 -4.66
CA LEU A 65 10.92 -18.56 -4.30
C LEU A 65 10.16 -17.27 -3.96
N GLY A 66 8.88 -17.35 -3.57
CA GLY A 66 8.09 -16.20 -3.19
C GLY A 66 6.86 -16.61 -2.40
N PHE A 67 6.37 -15.73 -1.55
CA PHE A 67 5.13 -15.92 -0.80
C PHE A 67 4.23 -14.69 -0.92
N SER A 68 2.92 -14.89 -0.83
CA SER A 68 1.92 -13.82 -0.90
C SER A 68 1.57 -13.21 0.46
N GLY A 69 1.82 -13.93 1.54
CA GLY A 69 1.56 -13.47 2.89
C GLY A 69 2.08 -14.42 3.95
N PHE A 70 2.15 -13.96 5.16
CA PHE A 70 2.58 -14.74 6.32
C PHE A 70 1.87 -14.29 7.58
N ARG A 71 1.80 -15.18 8.56
CA ARG A 71 1.30 -14.90 9.90
C ARG A 71 2.45 -14.91 10.90
N ARG A 72 2.48 -13.88 11.74
CA ARG A 72 3.39 -13.83 12.89
C ARG A 72 2.62 -13.40 14.13
N GLY A 73 2.62 -14.24 15.16
CA GLY A 73 1.76 -14.04 16.31
C GLY A 73 0.27 -14.10 15.91
N SER A 74 -0.50 -13.07 16.25
CA SER A 74 -1.89 -12.90 15.84
C SER A 74 -2.08 -12.09 14.56
N TYR A 75 -1.01 -11.53 14.00
CA TYR A 75 -1.05 -10.63 12.85
C TYR A 75 -0.84 -11.35 11.53
N ASP A 76 -1.69 -11.01 10.56
CA ASP A 76 -1.61 -11.47 9.18
C ASP A 76 -1.08 -10.34 8.30
N PHE A 77 -0.06 -10.64 7.50
CA PHE A 77 0.56 -9.71 6.57
C PHE A 77 0.45 -10.23 5.15
N TYR A 78 -0.23 -9.47 4.30
CA TYR A 78 -0.36 -9.75 2.87
C TYR A 78 0.65 -8.90 2.10
N LYS A 79 1.60 -9.57 1.45
CA LYS A 79 2.69 -8.93 0.71
C LYS A 79 2.25 -8.56 -0.69
N SER A 80 2.48 -7.32 -1.08
CA SER A 80 2.27 -6.81 -2.44
C SER A 80 3.49 -6.02 -2.88
N ASP A 81 4.03 -6.36 -4.05
CA ASP A 81 5.11 -5.61 -4.68
C ASP A 81 4.54 -4.34 -5.33
N PHE A 82 4.95 -3.21 -4.81
CA PHE A 82 4.47 -1.90 -5.27
C PHE A 82 5.49 -1.23 -6.19
N ARG A 83 5.27 -1.38 -7.51
CA ARG A 83 6.21 -0.96 -8.55
C ARG A 83 6.64 0.51 -8.45
N TYR A 84 5.77 1.39 -7.97
CA TYR A 84 6.07 2.82 -7.82
C TYR A 84 7.13 3.13 -6.76
N LEU A 85 7.49 2.19 -5.92
CA LEU A 85 8.62 2.29 -5.00
C LEU A 85 9.94 1.84 -5.64
N ASN A 86 9.91 1.11 -6.75
CA ASN A 86 11.07 0.57 -7.45
C ASN A 86 11.68 1.53 -8.46
N ASP A 87 10.84 2.28 -9.19
CA ASP A 87 11.27 3.10 -10.32
C ASP A 87 11.31 4.59 -9.96
N LYS A 88 12.49 5.21 -10.18
CA LYS A 88 12.70 6.65 -9.97
C LYS A 88 11.84 7.52 -10.87
N ALA A 89 11.56 7.09 -12.11
CA ALA A 89 10.77 7.83 -13.07
C ALA A 89 9.29 7.87 -12.72
N THR A 90 8.77 6.82 -12.09
CA THR A 90 7.35 6.68 -11.75
C THR A 90 7.01 7.04 -10.31
N ARG A 91 8.03 7.24 -9.47
CA ARG A 91 7.86 7.47 -8.02
C ARG A 91 7.36 8.86 -7.63
N GLY A 92 7.15 9.75 -8.56
CA GLY A 92 6.68 11.11 -8.25
C GLY A 92 7.54 11.87 -7.24
N GLY A 93 8.84 11.56 -7.17
CA GLY A 93 9.77 12.18 -6.23
C GLY A 93 9.82 11.58 -4.83
N ILE A 94 9.00 10.58 -4.49
CA ILE A 94 8.97 9.98 -3.13
C ILE A 94 10.34 9.38 -2.76
N ASN A 95 11.02 8.73 -3.71
CA ASN A 95 12.33 8.13 -3.53
C ASN A 95 13.38 8.74 -4.47
N ALA A 96 13.26 10.01 -4.79
CA ALA A 96 14.19 10.70 -5.68
C ALA A 96 15.63 10.70 -5.17
N THR A 97 15.82 10.61 -3.86
CA THR A 97 17.12 10.55 -3.21
C THR A 97 17.44 9.11 -2.81
N ALA A 98 18.53 8.56 -3.34
CA ALA A 98 19.09 7.31 -2.86
C ALA A 98 19.68 7.52 -1.47
N GLY A 99 19.40 6.65 -0.51
CA GLY A 99 19.97 6.71 0.83
C GLY A 99 18.98 6.28 1.92
N SER A 100 19.36 6.53 3.16
CA SER A 100 18.60 6.15 4.36
C SER A 100 17.21 6.79 4.50
N ALA A 101 16.90 7.80 3.69
CA ALA A 101 15.59 8.45 3.64
C ALA A 101 14.63 7.82 2.63
N ALA A 102 15.06 6.82 1.86
CA ALA A 102 14.20 6.16 0.88
C ALA A 102 13.11 5.34 1.58
N ILE A 103 11.86 5.54 1.18
CA ILE A 103 10.74 4.73 1.63
C ILE A 103 10.79 3.39 0.91
N ARG A 104 10.94 2.31 1.65
CA ARG A 104 11.00 0.94 1.12
C ARG A 104 9.66 0.26 1.10
N GLY A 105 8.74 0.69 1.95
CA GLY A 105 7.40 0.14 2.00
C GLY A 105 6.50 0.83 3.00
N VAL A 106 5.24 0.44 2.96
CA VAL A 106 4.24 0.89 3.92
C VAL A 106 3.35 -0.31 4.30
N ILE A 107 3.08 -0.44 5.58
CA ILE A 107 2.10 -1.39 6.10
C ILE A 107 0.81 -0.61 6.36
N VAL A 108 -0.28 -1.11 5.79
CA VAL A 108 -1.61 -0.50 5.84
C VAL A 108 -2.58 -1.48 6.48
N PRO A 109 -3.36 -1.07 7.49
CA PRO A 109 -4.39 -1.94 8.06
C PRO A 109 -5.45 -2.27 7.00
N ALA A 110 -5.75 -3.57 6.81
CA ALA A 110 -6.64 -4.09 5.78
C ALA A 110 -8.09 -4.23 6.27
N GLY A 111 -8.54 -3.32 7.11
CA GLY A 111 -9.88 -3.34 7.67
C GLY A 111 -10.66 -2.08 7.40
N THR A 112 -11.76 -1.96 8.11
CA THR A 112 -12.65 -0.79 8.05
C THR A 112 -12.79 -0.16 9.42
N SER A 113 -12.93 1.15 9.44
CA SER A 113 -13.22 1.96 10.61
C SER A 113 -14.63 2.53 10.52
N SER A 114 -15.35 2.53 11.63
CA SER A 114 -16.67 3.14 11.77
C SER A 114 -16.54 4.53 12.38
N VAL A 115 -17.02 5.53 11.66
CA VAL A 115 -17.01 6.93 12.10
C VAL A 115 -18.43 7.47 12.06
N TYR A 116 -18.86 8.10 13.14
CA TYR A 116 -20.15 8.78 13.20
C TYR A 116 -20.12 10.06 12.37
N ASP A 117 -20.96 10.14 11.36
CA ASP A 117 -21.12 11.34 10.56
C ASP A 117 -22.27 12.19 11.13
N GLN A 118 -21.92 13.36 11.67
CA GLN A 118 -22.89 14.26 12.27
C GLN A 118 -23.89 14.84 11.27
N GLN A 119 -23.51 14.98 10.01
CA GLN A 119 -24.40 15.53 8.96
C GLN A 119 -25.41 14.50 8.49
N LEU A 120 -25.03 13.24 8.42
CA LEU A 120 -25.90 12.14 8.02
C LEU A 120 -26.62 11.46 9.18
N GLY A 121 -26.23 11.77 10.42
CA GLY A 121 -26.81 11.20 11.63
C GLY A 121 -26.64 9.68 11.76
N LYS A 122 -25.62 9.11 11.14
CA LYS A 122 -25.36 7.67 11.13
C LYS A 122 -23.86 7.32 11.11
N ASN A 123 -23.57 6.10 11.55
CA ASN A 123 -22.22 5.54 11.42
C ASN A 123 -21.92 5.18 9.96
N LEU A 124 -20.78 5.65 9.48
CA LEU A 124 -20.23 5.30 8.18
C LEU A 124 -19.04 4.39 8.35
N THR A 125 -19.10 3.22 7.77
CA THR A 125 -17.98 2.28 7.74
C THR A 125 -17.13 2.56 6.49
N ARG A 126 -15.84 2.81 6.68
CA ARG A 126 -14.91 3.13 5.60
C ARG A 126 -13.57 2.42 5.81
N PRO A 127 -12.86 2.07 4.73
CA PRO A 127 -11.50 1.57 4.85
C PRO A 127 -10.59 2.58 5.57
N PHE A 128 -9.59 2.09 6.29
CA PHE A 128 -8.60 2.94 6.96
C PHE A 128 -7.88 3.89 6.01
N LEU A 129 -7.60 3.41 4.80
CA LEU A 129 -7.06 4.23 3.71
C LEU A 129 -8.09 4.30 2.59
N HIS A 130 -8.54 5.50 2.26
CA HIS A 130 -9.49 5.70 1.16
C HIS A 130 -9.31 7.06 0.49
N VAL A 131 -9.85 7.16 -0.72
CA VAL A 131 -9.83 8.39 -1.50
C VAL A 131 -11.23 9.00 -1.53
N ARG A 132 -11.33 10.28 -1.25
CA ARG A 132 -12.56 11.07 -1.47
C ARG A 132 -12.39 11.97 -2.67
N TYR A 133 -13.44 12.08 -3.43
CA TYR A 133 -13.54 12.99 -4.57
C TYR A 133 -14.48 14.14 -4.22
N ARG A 134 -14.22 15.31 -4.80
CA ARG A 134 -15.14 16.43 -4.66
C ARG A 134 -16.47 16.08 -5.32
N ALA A 135 -17.56 16.22 -4.56
CA ALA A 135 -18.90 16.08 -5.11
C ALA A 135 -19.25 17.30 -5.98
N SER A 136 -19.82 17.06 -7.14
CA SER A 136 -20.38 18.10 -8.02
C SER A 136 -21.62 17.56 -8.67
N GLN A 137 -22.64 18.41 -8.83
CA GLN A 137 -23.89 18.07 -9.51
C GLN A 137 -23.81 18.27 -11.02
N THR A 138 -22.88 19.10 -11.48
CA THR A 138 -22.77 19.50 -12.89
C THR A 138 -21.63 18.85 -13.64
N ASP A 139 -20.56 18.51 -12.94
CA ASP A 139 -19.32 18.00 -13.52
C ASP A 139 -18.81 16.74 -12.79
N ASP A 140 -18.23 15.80 -13.53
CA ASP A 140 -17.47 14.72 -12.90
C ASP A 140 -16.11 15.24 -12.42
N ARG A 141 -15.92 15.32 -11.10
CA ARG A 141 -14.66 15.74 -10.48
C ARG A 141 -13.69 14.60 -10.18
N LYS A 142 -14.08 13.38 -10.46
CA LYS A 142 -13.15 12.23 -10.36
C LYS A 142 -12.13 12.23 -11.47
N MET A 143 -12.61 12.45 -12.70
CA MET A 143 -11.80 12.53 -13.90
C MET A 143 -12.56 13.28 -14.98
N LYS A 144 -12.30 14.56 -15.11
CA LYS A 144 -12.81 15.39 -16.20
C LYS A 144 -11.77 15.49 -17.29
N THR A 145 -12.17 15.21 -18.51
CA THR A 145 -11.31 15.34 -19.69
C THR A 145 -12.02 16.22 -20.71
N TRP A 146 -11.29 17.18 -21.28
CA TRP A 146 -11.81 18.00 -22.38
C TRP A 146 -10.70 18.37 -23.35
N VAL A 147 -11.10 18.69 -24.55
CA VAL A 147 -10.18 19.06 -25.64
C VAL A 147 -10.42 20.50 -26.02
N THR A 148 -9.36 21.26 -26.22
CA THR A 148 -9.37 22.62 -26.79
C THR A 148 -8.46 22.66 -28.02
N GLY A 149 -8.85 23.41 -29.04
CA GLY A 149 -8.07 23.56 -30.25
C GLY A 149 -8.89 23.47 -31.53
N SER A 150 -8.26 23.21 -32.67
CA SER A 150 -8.84 23.27 -34.02
C SER A 150 -9.97 22.30 -34.30
N VAL A 151 -10.17 21.27 -33.48
CA VAL A 151 -11.19 20.24 -33.62
C VAL A 151 -12.05 20.19 -32.35
N GLY A 152 -12.95 21.11 -32.18
CA GLY A 152 -13.87 21.12 -31.03
C GLY A 152 -14.60 22.43 -30.82
N ALA A 153 -15.53 22.48 -29.88
CA ALA A 153 -16.36 23.66 -29.59
C ALA A 153 -15.60 24.79 -28.89
N ALA A 154 -14.41 24.54 -28.36
CA ALA A 154 -13.56 25.55 -27.71
C ALA A 154 -12.36 25.86 -28.62
N THR A 155 -12.28 27.11 -29.07
CA THR A 155 -11.17 27.60 -29.88
C THR A 155 -9.98 27.99 -29.02
N SER A 156 -8.78 27.64 -29.49
CA SER A 156 -7.51 28.12 -28.93
C SER A 156 -6.95 29.24 -29.82
N SER A 157 -6.25 30.19 -29.21
CA SER A 157 -5.50 31.23 -29.96
C SER A 157 -4.28 30.65 -30.69
N LEU A 158 -3.89 29.43 -30.36
CA LEU A 158 -2.82 28.68 -30.99
C LEU A 158 -3.44 27.65 -31.92
N ASP A 159 -2.86 27.43 -33.10
CA ASP A 159 -3.21 26.33 -33.99
C ASP A 159 -2.64 25.02 -33.42
N ALA A 160 -3.18 24.61 -32.28
CA ALA A 160 -2.75 23.44 -31.54
C ALA A 160 -3.94 22.81 -30.81
N MET A 161 -3.97 21.51 -30.78
CA MET A 161 -4.90 20.71 -29.99
C MET A 161 -4.32 20.46 -28.58
N GLN A 162 -5.11 20.72 -27.56
CA GLN A 162 -4.73 20.45 -26.17
C GLN A 162 -5.77 19.53 -25.52
N ILE A 163 -5.28 18.51 -24.84
CA ILE A 163 -6.10 17.59 -24.03
C ILE A 163 -5.86 17.94 -22.56
N HIS A 164 -6.92 18.27 -21.86
CA HIS A 164 -6.87 18.65 -20.46
C HIS A 164 -7.46 17.56 -19.59
N PHE A 165 -6.84 17.34 -18.44
CA PHE A 165 -7.30 16.41 -17.41
C PHE A 165 -7.45 17.14 -16.08
N LEU A 166 -8.55 16.94 -15.40
CA LEU A 166 -8.81 17.48 -14.08
C LEU A 166 -9.30 16.36 -13.15
N SER A 167 -8.67 16.25 -11.98
CA SER A 167 -9.13 15.36 -10.92
C SER A 167 -8.97 16.04 -9.57
N GLU A 168 -10.06 16.18 -8.83
CA GLU A 168 -10.08 16.74 -7.48
C GLU A 168 -10.30 15.62 -6.46
N ARG A 169 -9.23 15.20 -5.80
CA ARG A 169 -9.24 14.09 -4.85
C ARG A 169 -8.45 14.40 -3.60
N CYS A 170 -8.84 13.77 -2.50
CA CYS A 170 -8.13 13.84 -1.24
C CYS A 170 -7.91 12.42 -0.71
N LEU A 171 -6.69 12.11 -0.29
CA LEU A 171 -6.36 10.87 0.40
C LEU A 171 -6.69 11.03 1.88
N ILE A 172 -7.42 10.09 2.44
CA ILE A 172 -7.82 10.10 3.85
C ILE A 172 -7.29 8.85 4.52
N THR A 173 -6.59 9.06 5.62
CA THR A 173 -6.13 8.02 6.54
C THR A 173 -6.91 8.11 7.83
N GLN A 174 -7.42 6.99 8.32
CA GLN A 174 -8.07 6.87 9.62
C GLN A 174 -7.21 5.96 10.49
N GLY A 175 -7.06 6.27 11.79
CA GLY A 175 -6.19 5.50 12.66
C GLY A 175 -4.74 5.49 12.20
N ALA A 176 -4.15 6.66 11.98
CA ALA A 176 -2.81 6.81 11.42
C ALA A 176 -1.71 6.10 12.24
N ASN A 177 -1.96 5.86 13.52
CA ASN A 177 -1.09 5.09 14.41
C ASN A 177 -0.99 3.59 14.06
N ASN A 178 -1.93 3.07 13.26
CA ASN A 178 -1.91 1.67 12.79
C ASN A 178 -1.14 1.48 11.47
N PHE A 179 -0.66 2.57 10.88
CA PHE A 179 0.18 2.53 9.69
C PHE A 179 1.64 2.50 10.09
N MET A 180 2.43 1.78 9.32
CA MET A 180 3.86 1.72 9.51
C MET A 180 4.60 2.08 8.23
N LEU A 181 5.62 2.92 8.36
CA LEU A 181 6.49 3.32 7.27
C LEU A 181 7.83 2.60 7.39
N MET A 182 8.20 1.85 6.37
CA MET A 182 9.48 1.17 6.27
C MET A 182 10.48 2.06 5.51
N LYS A 183 11.63 2.31 6.13
CA LYS A 183 12.72 3.11 5.56
C LYS A 183 13.97 2.28 5.34
#